data_afb29d30ac4c9dbefff3bb0871ad40b9
#
_entry.id   afb29d30ac4c9dbefff3bb0871ad40b9
#
_cell.length_a   1.000
_cell.length_b   1.000
_cell.length_c   1.000
_cell.angle_alpha   90.00
_cell.angle_beta   90.00
_cell.angle_gamma   90.00
#
_symmetry.space_group_name_H-M   'P 1'
#
loop_
_entity.id
_entity.type
_entity.pdbx_description
1 polymer ?
#
loop_
_entity_poly.entity_id
_entity_poly.type
_entity_poly.pdbx_seq_one_letter_code
_entity_poly.pdbx_strand_id
1 'polypeptide(L)'
;MVEQIQKFIEEKRDEGKIINSIIRDDVFSILEKECTVLYYYLDDTIEGFHISKPVRGEQKQFVFINTQKVLQEQVWTAGHELGHVWKVDQYVKNNCANCSEDIETIIGKFIAELLMPKENFRAEIQSKLTEYQYKGTVMSQEMMIELVTYLMNFFAVPEKAIIRRFSELGYIKREHIEVYLDSFRAGADYYKKIITEKQYTRLDKTREVYSMGNIHEDILQLEKKELVKSKYVKHVREMFHIDDNPNLQEQLQFEG
;
A
#
# COMPACT_ATOMS: atom_id res chain seq x y z
N MET A 1 -17.86 -13.69 3.06
CA MET A 1 -16.47 -13.20 2.95
C MET A 1 -16.34 -11.74 3.38
N VAL A 2 -16.94 -10.76 2.71
CA VAL A 2 -16.79 -9.33 3.07
C VAL A 2 -17.17 -9.06 4.52
N GLU A 3 -18.26 -9.62 5.00
CA GLU A 3 -18.69 -9.52 6.40
C GLU A 3 -17.63 -10.03 7.40
N GLN A 4 -16.94 -11.14 7.07
CA GLN A 4 -15.87 -11.66 7.92
C GLN A 4 -14.63 -10.75 7.91
N ILE A 5 -14.33 -10.14 6.76
CA ILE A 5 -13.26 -9.13 6.65
C ILE A 5 -13.58 -7.91 7.50
N GLN A 6 -14.80 -7.39 7.43
CA GLN A 6 -15.24 -6.25 8.23
C GLN A 6 -15.15 -6.57 9.73
N LYS A 7 -15.64 -7.75 10.12
CA LYS A 7 -15.52 -8.23 11.51
C LYS A 7 -14.07 -8.31 11.96
N PHE A 8 -13.17 -8.84 11.14
CA PHE A 8 -11.74 -8.88 11.43
C PHE A 8 -11.15 -7.48 11.64
N ILE A 9 -11.51 -6.51 10.80
CA ILE A 9 -11.05 -5.13 10.94
C ILE A 9 -11.59 -4.51 12.24
N GLU A 10 -12.83 -4.78 12.61
CA GLU A 10 -13.41 -4.34 13.88
C GLU A 10 -12.67 -4.94 15.08
N GLU A 11 -12.35 -6.24 15.05
CA GLU A 11 -11.53 -6.89 16.08
C GLU A 11 -10.16 -6.20 16.22
N LYS A 12 -9.51 -5.83 15.08
CA LYS A 12 -8.23 -5.08 15.12
C LYS A 12 -8.37 -3.66 15.65
N ARG A 13 -9.53 -3.02 15.50
CA ARG A 13 -9.86 -1.74 16.15
C ARG A 13 -10.04 -1.90 17.66
N ASP A 14 -10.75 -2.93 18.08
CA ASP A 14 -10.97 -3.22 19.50
C ASP A 14 -9.65 -3.59 20.21
N GLU A 15 -8.72 -4.25 19.51
CA GLU A 15 -7.36 -4.50 19.98
C GLU A 15 -6.50 -3.20 20.06
N GLY A 16 -7.01 -2.06 19.62
CA GLY A 16 -6.28 -0.79 19.58
C GLY A 16 -5.19 -0.70 18.50
N LYS A 17 -5.17 -1.64 17.55
CA LYS A 17 -4.20 -1.65 16.44
C LYS A 17 -4.55 -0.66 15.33
N ILE A 18 -5.84 -0.37 15.16
CA ILE A 18 -6.36 0.59 14.19
C ILE A 18 -7.13 1.67 14.97
N ILE A 19 -6.63 2.89 14.97
CA ILE A 19 -7.23 4.00 15.72
C ILE A 19 -8.12 4.85 14.81
N ASN A 20 -7.63 5.21 13.62
CA ASN A 20 -8.31 6.11 12.71
C ASN A 20 -9.35 5.37 11.84
N SER A 21 -10.49 6.03 11.57
CA SER A 21 -11.50 5.50 10.62
C SER A 21 -10.97 5.49 9.18
N ILE A 22 -10.17 6.49 8.82
CA ILE A 22 -9.47 6.60 7.53
C ILE A 22 -7.98 6.47 7.78
N ILE A 23 -7.39 5.37 7.35
CA ILE A 23 -6.02 4.97 7.72
C ILE A 23 -4.97 5.73 6.92
N ARG A 24 -5.09 5.77 5.59
CA ARG A 24 -4.11 6.40 4.69
C ARG A 24 -2.69 5.86 4.94
N ASP A 25 -1.73 6.78 5.05
CA ASP A 25 -0.31 6.53 5.35
C ASP A 25 -0.03 6.04 6.78
N ASP A 26 -1.01 6.10 7.71
CA ASP A 26 -0.90 5.46 9.03
C ASP A 26 -0.73 3.92 8.92
N VAL A 27 -1.07 3.32 7.78
CA VAL A 27 -0.87 1.88 7.51
C VAL A 27 0.60 1.47 7.70
N PHE A 28 1.56 2.34 7.40
CA PHE A 28 2.98 2.07 7.65
C PHE A 28 3.26 1.88 9.14
N SER A 29 2.75 2.78 9.97
CA SER A 29 2.93 2.70 11.43
C SER A 29 2.24 1.48 12.04
N ILE A 30 1.13 1.04 11.44
CA ILE A 30 0.45 -0.21 11.84
C ILE A 30 1.34 -1.40 11.49
N LEU A 31 1.84 -1.45 10.26
CA LEU A 31 2.69 -2.54 9.77
C LEU A 31 4.01 -2.64 10.55
N GLU A 32 4.65 -1.50 10.84
CA GLU A 32 5.91 -1.39 11.61
C GLU A 32 5.78 -1.91 13.05
N LYS A 33 4.57 -1.90 13.63
CA LYS A 33 4.31 -2.49 14.95
C LYS A 33 4.16 -4.03 14.90
N GLU A 34 3.82 -4.58 13.75
CA GLU A 34 3.53 -6.01 13.57
C GLU A 34 4.75 -6.80 13.07
N CYS A 35 5.65 -6.16 12.32
CA CYS A 35 6.81 -6.83 11.73
C CYS A 35 7.97 -5.86 11.46
N THR A 36 9.10 -6.39 11.02
CA THR A 36 10.22 -5.58 10.54
C THR A 36 9.94 -5.10 9.11
N VAL A 37 9.81 -3.79 8.91
CA VAL A 37 9.58 -3.19 7.59
C VAL A 37 10.87 -2.59 7.07
N LEU A 38 11.19 -2.91 5.83
CA LEU A 38 12.36 -2.43 5.11
C LEU A 38 11.90 -1.60 3.91
N TYR A 39 12.24 -0.33 3.92
CA TYR A 39 11.94 0.62 2.85
C TYR A 39 13.15 0.75 1.97
N TYR A 40 13.03 0.30 0.73
CA TYR A 40 14.17 0.23 -0.16
C TYR A 40 13.80 0.45 -1.63
N TYR A 41 14.79 0.85 -2.39
CA TYR A 41 14.71 1.03 -3.83
C TYR A 41 14.80 -0.34 -4.51
N LEU A 42 13.69 -0.91 -4.89
CA LEU A 42 13.61 -2.19 -5.59
C LEU A 42 13.47 -1.97 -7.11
N ASP A 43 13.57 -3.05 -7.87
CA ASP A 43 13.24 -3.03 -9.30
C ASP A 43 11.82 -2.49 -9.53
N ASP A 44 11.63 -1.76 -10.64
CA ASP A 44 10.36 -1.11 -10.94
C ASP A 44 9.18 -2.08 -11.15
N THR A 45 9.46 -3.34 -11.40
CA THR A 45 8.45 -4.41 -11.50
C THR A 45 7.96 -4.93 -10.15
N ILE A 46 8.66 -4.59 -9.06
CA ILE A 46 8.36 -5.07 -7.69
C ILE A 46 7.75 -3.92 -6.89
N GLU A 47 6.53 -4.09 -6.38
CA GLU A 47 5.88 -3.13 -5.49
C GLU A 47 6.34 -3.31 -4.04
N GLY A 48 6.44 -4.55 -3.60
CA GLY A 48 6.89 -5.00 -2.30
C GLY A 48 6.74 -6.51 -2.16
N PHE A 49 7.15 -7.07 -1.04
CA PHE A 49 6.99 -8.48 -0.73
C PHE A 49 7.16 -8.79 0.75
N HIS A 50 6.62 -9.91 1.17
CA HIS A 50 6.69 -10.43 2.54
C HIS A 50 7.52 -11.72 2.61
N ILE A 51 8.35 -11.81 3.65
CA ILE A 51 9.13 -13.01 3.95
C ILE A 51 8.92 -13.38 5.42
N SER A 52 8.65 -14.66 5.68
CA SER A 52 8.61 -15.23 7.01
C SER A 52 9.76 -16.21 7.17
N LYS A 53 10.64 -15.98 8.16
CA LYS A 53 11.83 -16.83 8.40
C LYS A 53 12.08 -17.07 9.88
N PRO A 54 12.59 -18.26 10.25
CA PRO A 54 13.06 -18.51 11.61
C PRO A 54 14.37 -17.74 11.86
N VAL A 55 14.37 -16.90 12.89
CA VAL A 55 15.54 -16.17 13.38
C VAL A 55 15.72 -16.50 14.86
N ARG A 56 16.83 -17.14 15.21
CA ARG A 56 17.13 -17.59 16.59
C ARG A 56 16.03 -18.44 17.23
N GLY A 57 15.35 -19.27 16.42
CA GLY A 57 14.26 -20.15 16.87
C GLY A 57 12.87 -19.51 16.92
N GLU A 58 12.74 -18.23 16.65
CA GLU A 58 11.48 -17.50 16.54
C GLU A 58 11.15 -17.21 15.08
N GLN A 59 9.87 -17.38 14.69
CA GLN A 59 9.41 -17.01 13.36
C GLN A 59 9.26 -15.50 13.26
N LYS A 60 10.12 -14.86 12.46
CA LYS A 60 10.08 -13.42 12.21
C LYS A 60 9.54 -13.12 10.82
N GLN A 61 8.84 -12.01 10.73
CA GLN A 61 8.24 -11.51 9.49
C GLN A 61 8.97 -10.24 9.06
N PHE A 62 9.26 -10.16 7.78
CA PHE A 62 9.92 -9.04 7.14
C PHE A 62 9.08 -8.61 5.94
N VAL A 63 8.82 -7.33 5.84
CA VAL A 63 8.12 -6.73 4.70
C VAL A 63 9.04 -5.74 4.02
N PHE A 64 9.12 -5.80 2.69
CA PHE A 64 9.87 -4.88 1.86
C PHE A 64 8.91 -4.00 1.09
N ILE A 65 9.10 -2.68 1.14
CA ILE A 65 8.31 -1.69 0.41
C ILE A 65 9.22 -0.96 -0.57
N ASN A 66 8.83 -0.95 -1.86
CA ASN A 66 9.58 -0.25 -2.89
C ASN A 66 9.37 1.26 -2.82
N THR A 67 10.41 1.99 -2.46
CA THR A 67 10.38 3.46 -2.33
C THR A 67 10.42 4.21 -3.67
N GLN A 68 10.67 3.53 -4.80
CA GLN A 68 10.50 4.12 -6.14
C GLN A 68 9.04 4.44 -6.48
N LYS A 69 8.13 3.69 -5.87
CA LYS A 69 6.70 3.83 -6.15
C LYS A 69 6.15 5.11 -5.52
N VAL A 70 5.12 5.69 -6.15
CA VAL A 70 4.41 6.83 -5.56
C VAL A 70 3.73 6.45 -4.25
N LEU A 71 3.47 7.43 -3.39
CA LEU A 71 2.94 7.18 -2.04
C LEU A 71 1.70 6.29 -2.04
N GLN A 72 0.77 6.47 -2.98
CA GLN A 72 -0.46 5.71 -3.07
C GLN A 72 -0.21 4.21 -3.33
N GLU A 73 0.76 3.90 -4.18
CA GLU A 73 1.17 2.51 -4.44
C GLU A 73 1.85 1.91 -3.22
N GLN A 74 2.73 2.67 -2.53
CA GLN A 74 3.35 2.23 -1.29
C GLN A 74 2.32 1.97 -0.19
N VAL A 75 1.31 2.84 -0.01
CA VAL A 75 0.20 2.66 0.95
C VAL A 75 -0.59 1.39 0.63
N TRP A 76 -0.90 1.18 -0.66
CA TRP A 76 -1.62 -0.01 -1.11
C TRP A 76 -0.81 -1.28 -0.82
N THR A 77 0.48 -1.29 -1.17
CA THR A 77 1.40 -2.39 -0.89
C THR A 77 1.53 -2.66 0.60
N ALA A 78 1.69 -1.63 1.43
CA ALA A 78 1.75 -1.79 2.88
C ALA A 78 0.48 -2.43 3.45
N GLY A 79 -0.70 -2.04 2.96
CA GLY A 79 -1.98 -2.66 3.31
C GLY A 79 -2.07 -4.12 2.86
N HIS A 80 -1.52 -4.44 1.67
CA HIS A 80 -1.46 -5.79 1.14
C HIS A 80 -0.60 -6.70 2.04
N GLU A 81 0.61 -6.28 2.33
CA GLU A 81 1.53 -7.03 3.17
C GLU A 81 1.02 -7.16 4.62
N LEU A 82 0.34 -6.14 5.14
CA LEU A 82 -0.33 -6.21 6.43
C LEU A 82 -1.40 -7.31 6.47
N GLY A 83 -2.12 -7.51 5.38
CA GLY A 83 -3.08 -8.59 5.24
C GLY A 83 -2.43 -9.98 5.35
N HIS A 84 -1.26 -10.16 4.76
CA HIS A 84 -0.46 -11.39 4.89
C HIS A 84 0.10 -11.55 6.31
N VAL A 85 0.65 -10.49 6.89
CA VAL A 85 1.20 -10.49 8.27
C VAL A 85 0.12 -10.86 9.29
N TRP A 86 -1.07 -10.33 9.14
CA TRP A 86 -2.22 -10.62 10.00
C TRP A 86 -2.94 -11.93 9.65
N LYS A 87 -2.54 -12.62 8.55
CA LYS A 87 -3.13 -13.89 8.10
C LYS A 87 -4.65 -13.80 7.90
N VAL A 88 -5.08 -12.73 7.26
CA VAL A 88 -6.51 -12.43 7.05
C VAL A 88 -7.20 -13.56 6.28
N ASP A 89 -6.49 -14.18 5.32
CA ASP A 89 -6.99 -15.31 4.55
C ASP A 89 -7.35 -16.51 5.44
N GLN A 90 -6.53 -16.81 6.44
CA GLN A 90 -6.77 -17.89 7.39
C GLN A 90 -7.98 -17.57 8.29
N TYR A 91 -8.06 -16.33 8.79
CA TYR A 91 -9.22 -15.90 9.57
C TYR A 91 -10.52 -16.04 8.77
N VAL A 92 -10.54 -15.54 7.53
CA VAL A 92 -11.72 -15.61 6.66
C VAL A 92 -12.10 -17.05 6.37
N LYS A 93 -11.14 -17.90 5.98
CA LYS A 93 -11.40 -19.33 5.69
C LYS A 93 -11.94 -20.09 6.90
N ASN A 94 -11.44 -19.79 8.10
CA ASN A 94 -11.89 -20.43 9.34
C ASN A 94 -13.29 -19.97 9.78
N ASN A 95 -13.73 -18.78 9.38
CA ASN A 95 -15.00 -18.19 9.80
C ASN A 95 -16.05 -18.11 8.67
N CYS A 96 -15.77 -18.67 7.50
CA CYS A 96 -16.66 -18.65 6.33
C CYS A 96 -16.79 -20.05 5.73
N ALA A 97 -17.87 -20.73 5.96
CA ALA A 97 -18.09 -22.14 5.57
C ALA A 97 -17.98 -22.43 4.06
N ASN A 98 -18.15 -21.42 3.20
CA ASN A 98 -18.18 -21.56 1.74
C ASN A 98 -17.22 -20.58 1.03
N CYS A 99 -16.14 -20.17 1.68
CA CYS A 99 -15.16 -19.27 1.09
C CYS A 99 -14.13 -20.07 0.28
N SER A 100 -14.30 -20.09 -1.04
CA SER A 100 -13.41 -20.78 -1.99
C SER A 100 -12.41 -19.86 -2.68
N GLU A 101 -12.41 -18.57 -2.34
CA GLU A 101 -11.53 -17.60 -2.95
C GLU A 101 -10.06 -17.85 -2.59
N ASP A 102 -9.19 -17.52 -3.55
CA ASP A 102 -7.75 -17.55 -3.33
C ASP A 102 -7.28 -16.46 -2.34
N ILE A 103 -6.06 -16.60 -1.86
CA ILE A 103 -5.46 -15.73 -0.85
C ILE A 103 -5.45 -14.27 -1.34
N GLU A 104 -5.00 -14.04 -2.57
CA GLU A 104 -4.83 -12.70 -3.14
C GLU A 104 -6.17 -11.98 -3.30
N THR A 105 -7.22 -12.72 -3.64
CA THR A 105 -8.59 -12.17 -3.71
C THR A 105 -9.08 -11.73 -2.33
N ILE A 106 -8.83 -12.53 -1.29
CA ILE A 106 -9.21 -12.19 0.09
C ILE A 106 -8.43 -10.97 0.58
N ILE A 107 -7.11 -10.95 0.38
CA ILE A 107 -6.24 -9.82 0.75
C ILE A 107 -6.66 -8.56 -0.02
N GLY A 108 -6.91 -8.65 -1.33
CA GLY A 108 -7.38 -7.52 -2.13
C GLY A 108 -8.68 -6.89 -1.59
N LYS A 109 -9.63 -7.72 -1.14
CA LYS A 109 -10.86 -7.21 -0.50
C LYS A 109 -10.62 -6.65 0.89
N PHE A 110 -9.71 -7.27 1.66
CA PHE A 110 -9.31 -6.74 2.95
C PHE A 110 -8.72 -5.33 2.82
N ILE A 111 -7.80 -5.11 1.89
CA ILE A 111 -7.19 -3.79 1.66
C ILE A 111 -8.27 -2.76 1.28
N ALA A 112 -9.19 -3.14 0.39
CA ALA A 112 -10.27 -2.25 -0.03
C ALA A 112 -11.18 -1.84 1.14
N GLU A 113 -11.55 -2.78 2.04
CA GLU A 113 -12.34 -2.48 3.23
C GLU A 113 -11.52 -1.70 4.28
N LEU A 114 -10.22 -1.99 4.42
CA LEU A 114 -9.34 -1.35 5.38
C LEU A 114 -9.06 0.12 5.03
N LEU A 115 -8.64 0.39 3.79
CA LEU A 115 -8.21 1.73 3.34
C LEU A 115 -9.38 2.59 2.86
N MET A 116 -10.43 1.97 2.32
CA MET A 116 -11.62 2.64 1.77
C MET A 116 -12.90 2.05 2.37
N PRO A 117 -13.16 2.23 3.69
CA PRO A 117 -14.35 1.68 4.32
C PRO A 117 -15.60 2.12 3.57
N LYS A 118 -16.51 1.18 3.34
CA LYS A 118 -17.70 1.35 2.48
C LYS A 118 -18.49 2.62 2.77
N GLU A 119 -18.77 2.89 4.04
CA GLU A 119 -19.62 4.03 4.42
C GLU A 119 -18.88 5.37 4.22
N ASN A 120 -17.58 5.43 4.55
CA ASN A 120 -16.76 6.61 4.30
C ASN A 120 -16.62 6.86 2.79
N PHE A 121 -16.40 5.81 1.99
CA PHE A 121 -16.26 5.94 0.54
C PHE A 121 -17.55 6.47 -0.10
N ARG A 122 -18.71 5.98 0.34
CA ARG A 122 -20.02 6.48 -0.11
C ARG A 122 -20.26 7.93 0.29
N ALA A 123 -19.94 8.27 1.53
CA ALA A 123 -20.11 9.63 2.05
C ALA A 123 -19.27 10.64 1.25
N GLU A 124 -18.02 10.29 0.92
CA GLU A 124 -17.15 11.19 0.14
C GLU A 124 -17.63 11.36 -1.31
N ILE A 125 -18.10 10.30 -1.97
CA ILE A 125 -18.73 10.40 -3.28
C ILE A 125 -19.94 11.35 -3.22
N GLN A 126 -20.85 11.12 -2.27
CA GLN A 126 -22.06 11.93 -2.14
C GLN A 126 -21.74 13.40 -1.85
N SER A 127 -20.75 13.65 -1.01
CA SER A 127 -20.27 15.00 -0.71
C SER A 127 -19.79 15.72 -1.99
N LYS A 128 -18.95 15.04 -2.79
CA LYS A 128 -18.45 15.60 -4.05
C LYS A 128 -19.50 15.78 -5.12
N LEU A 129 -20.41 14.84 -5.29
CA LEU A 129 -21.53 14.99 -6.22
C LEU A 129 -22.45 16.17 -5.84
N THR A 130 -22.61 16.41 -4.55
CA THR A 130 -23.37 17.57 -4.04
C THR A 130 -22.62 18.88 -4.32
N GLU A 131 -21.32 18.91 -4.07
CA GLU A 131 -20.44 20.08 -4.40
C GLU A 131 -20.51 20.41 -5.89
N TYR A 132 -20.49 19.40 -6.76
CA TYR A 132 -20.62 19.57 -8.22
C TYR A 132 -22.04 19.91 -8.68
N GLN A 133 -23.01 19.94 -7.78
CA GLN A 133 -24.44 20.08 -8.10
C GLN A 133 -24.92 19.06 -9.15
N TYR A 134 -24.31 17.86 -9.12
CA TYR A 134 -24.56 16.82 -10.11
C TYR A 134 -25.97 16.25 -9.94
N LYS A 135 -26.78 16.34 -11.01
CA LYS A 135 -28.16 15.81 -11.08
C LYS A 135 -28.34 14.84 -12.24
N GLY A 136 -27.26 14.49 -12.93
CA GLY A 136 -27.31 13.65 -14.12
C GLY A 136 -27.28 12.15 -13.81
N THR A 137 -27.44 11.38 -14.88
CA THR A 137 -27.26 9.92 -14.88
C THR A 137 -25.94 9.48 -15.52
N VAL A 138 -25.29 10.37 -16.28
CA VAL A 138 -24.02 10.12 -16.98
C VAL A 138 -23.04 11.23 -16.61
N MET A 139 -21.92 10.83 -16.07
CA MET A 139 -20.82 11.74 -15.69
C MET A 139 -19.91 12.02 -16.89
N SER A 140 -19.45 13.28 -17.06
CA SER A 140 -18.42 13.59 -18.07
C SER A 140 -17.07 12.96 -17.69
N GLN A 141 -16.17 12.84 -18.67
CA GLN A 141 -14.84 12.32 -18.43
C GLN A 141 -14.07 13.20 -17.42
N GLU A 142 -14.14 14.51 -17.57
CA GLU A 142 -13.46 15.47 -16.70
C GLU A 142 -13.96 15.34 -15.25
N MET A 143 -15.28 15.29 -15.05
CA MET A 143 -15.87 15.13 -13.72
C MET A 143 -15.48 13.78 -13.09
N MET A 144 -15.42 12.71 -13.89
CA MET A 144 -14.96 11.40 -13.43
C MET A 144 -13.49 11.46 -12.99
N ILE A 145 -12.60 12.09 -13.78
CA ILE A 145 -11.19 12.25 -13.43
C ILE A 145 -11.05 13.08 -12.15
N GLU A 146 -11.80 14.16 -12.02
CA GLU A 146 -11.78 15.02 -10.83
C GLU A 146 -12.24 14.25 -9.57
N LEU A 147 -13.32 13.48 -9.66
CA LEU A 147 -13.81 12.65 -8.56
C LEU A 147 -12.80 11.57 -8.17
N VAL A 148 -12.25 10.84 -9.15
CA VAL A 148 -11.24 9.81 -8.89
C VAL A 148 -10.00 10.42 -8.25
N THR A 149 -9.49 11.53 -8.78
CA THR A 149 -8.32 12.24 -8.23
C THR A 149 -8.56 12.71 -6.80
N TYR A 150 -9.73 13.25 -6.52
CA TYR A 150 -10.12 13.62 -5.16
C TYR A 150 -10.07 12.42 -4.20
N LEU A 151 -10.70 11.30 -4.59
CA LEU A 151 -10.75 10.09 -3.77
C LEU A 151 -9.36 9.46 -3.58
N MET A 152 -8.49 9.49 -4.61
CA MET A 152 -7.09 9.08 -4.49
C MET A 152 -6.36 9.90 -3.43
N ASN A 153 -6.53 11.23 -3.44
CA ASN A 153 -5.91 12.10 -2.44
C ASN A 153 -6.52 11.90 -1.05
N PHE A 154 -7.82 11.67 -0.96
CA PHE A 154 -8.53 11.51 0.30
C PHE A 154 -8.15 10.21 1.02
N PHE A 155 -8.12 9.09 0.29
CA PHE A 155 -7.82 7.76 0.84
C PHE A 155 -6.34 7.37 0.74
N ALA A 156 -5.52 8.14 0.02
CA ALA A 156 -4.12 7.84 -0.29
C ALA A 156 -3.93 6.48 -1.00
N VAL A 157 -4.75 6.18 -2.00
CA VAL A 157 -4.72 4.92 -2.77
C VAL A 157 -4.65 5.19 -4.27
N PRO A 158 -4.15 4.25 -5.11
CA PRO A 158 -4.03 4.44 -6.55
C PRO A 158 -5.40 4.45 -7.25
N GLU A 159 -5.46 5.03 -8.45
CA GLU A 159 -6.69 5.14 -9.27
C GLU A 159 -7.35 3.79 -9.53
N LYS A 160 -6.55 2.75 -9.75
CA LYS A 160 -7.03 1.39 -9.98
C LYS A 160 -7.83 0.85 -8.79
N ALA A 161 -7.40 1.20 -7.56
CA ALA A 161 -8.12 0.81 -6.35
C ALA A 161 -9.48 1.54 -6.25
N ILE A 162 -9.51 2.85 -6.54
CA ILE A 162 -10.74 3.66 -6.54
C ILE A 162 -11.74 3.12 -7.57
N ILE A 163 -11.30 2.88 -8.81
CA ILE A 163 -12.19 2.41 -9.89
C ILE A 163 -12.72 1.00 -9.59
N ARG A 164 -11.89 0.11 -9.03
CA ARG A 164 -12.34 -1.20 -8.56
C ARG A 164 -13.35 -1.08 -7.42
N ARG A 165 -13.12 -0.15 -6.48
CA ARG A 165 -14.06 0.10 -5.37
C ARG A 165 -15.41 0.60 -5.87
N PHE A 166 -15.46 1.45 -6.90
CA PHE A 166 -16.71 1.82 -7.55
C PHE A 166 -17.49 0.59 -8.05
N SER A 167 -16.79 -0.37 -8.67
CA SER A 167 -17.44 -1.60 -9.14
C SER A 167 -17.93 -2.49 -8.00
N GLU A 168 -17.15 -2.65 -6.94
CA GLU A 168 -17.52 -3.45 -5.77
C GLU A 168 -18.77 -2.89 -5.07
N LEU A 169 -18.93 -1.57 -5.06
CA LEU A 169 -20.05 -0.89 -4.43
C LEU A 169 -21.24 -0.65 -5.38
N GLY A 170 -21.12 -1.11 -6.63
CA GLY A 170 -22.20 -1.09 -7.62
C GLY A 170 -22.40 0.23 -8.36
N TYR A 171 -21.45 1.17 -8.29
CA TYR A 171 -21.48 2.42 -9.06
C TYR A 171 -21.19 2.20 -10.54
N ILE A 172 -20.33 1.25 -10.86
CA ILE A 172 -20.02 0.83 -12.24
C ILE A 172 -20.09 -0.69 -12.36
N LYS A 173 -20.33 -1.20 -13.56
CA LYS A 173 -20.26 -2.64 -13.80
C LYS A 173 -18.80 -3.11 -13.90
N ARG A 174 -18.53 -4.36 -13.50
CA ARG A 174 -17.21 -4.96 -13.51
C ARG A 174 -16.57 -4.95 -14.91
N GLU A 175 -17.36 -5.19 -15.95
CA GLU A 175 -16.95 -5.17 -17.35
C GLU A 175 -16.45 -3.80 -17.85
N HIS A 176 -16.79 -2.72 -17.14
CA HIS A 176 -16.40 -1.36 -17.49
C HIS A 176 -15.14 -0.87 -16.77
N ILE A 177 -14.55 -1.65 -15.87
CA ILE A 177 -13.36 -1.22 -15.09
C ILE A 177 -12.24 -0.75 -16.01
N GLU A 178 -11.86 -1.55 -17.03
CA GLU A 178 -10.78 -1.18 -17.95
C GLU A 178 -11.11 0.06 -18.80
N VAL A 179 -12.37 0.23 -19.19
CA VAL A 179 -12.82 1.43 -19.92
C VAL A 179 -12.62 2.70 -19.06
N TYR A 180 -12.93 2.64 -17.75
CA TYR A 180 -12.71 3.76 -16.85
C TYR A 180 -11.22 4.01 -16.58
N LEU A 181 -10.41 2.96 -16.45
CA LEU A 181 -8.96 3.08 -16.30
C LEU A 181 -8.32 3.72 -17.55
N ASP A 182 -8.70 3.29 -18.73
CA ASP A 182 -8.20 3.86 -20.00
C ASP A 182 -8.65 5.31 -20.17
N SER A 183 -9.90 5.62 -19.79
CA SER A 183 -10.42 6.98 -19.81
C SER A 183 -9.65 7.90 -18.85
N PHE A 184 -9.31 7.40 -17.65
CA PHE A 184 -8.49 8.13 -16.67
C PHE A 184 -7.08 8.39 -17.21
N ARG A 185 -6.42 7.37 -17.78
CA ARG A 185 -5.08 7.48 -18.39
C ARG A 185 -5.05 8.45 -19.57
N ALA A 186 -6.08 8.40 -20.43
CA ALA A 186 -6.22 9.35 -21.53
C ALA A 186 -6.37 10.81 -21.06
N GLY A 187 -6.84 11.03 -19.83
CA GLY A 187 -6.95 12.34 -19.20
C GLY A 187 -5.76 12.77 -18.34
N ALA A 188 -4.57 12.20 -18.55
CA ALA A 188 -3.39 12.44 -17.71
C ALA A 188 -3.01 13.92 -17.56
N ASP A 189 -3.16 14.73 -18.61
CA ASP A 189 -2.86 16.17 -18.54
C ASP A 189 -3.88 16.91 -17.67
N TYR A 190 -5.15 16.53 -17.75
CA TYR A 190 -6.20 17.07 -16.89
C TYR A 190 -6.00 16.65 -15.44
N TYR A 191 -5.60 15.40 -15.19
CA TYR A 191 -5.21 14.90 -13.88
C TYR A 191 -4.09 15.75 -13.25
N LYS A 192 -3.00 16.02 -13.99
CA LYS A 192 -1.89 16.88 -13.52
C LYS A 192 -2.35 18.29 -13.19
N LYS A 193 -3.23 18.87 -14.03
CA LYS A 193 -3.83 20.18 -13.80
C LYS A 193 -4.60 20.20 -12.47
N ILE A 194 -5.46 19.20 -12.21
CA ILE A 194 -6.24 19.10 -10.97
C ILE A 194 -5.31 19.04 -9.75
N ILE A 195 -4.27 18.22 -9.78
CA ILE A 195 -3.30 18.07 -8.68
C ILE A 195 -2.72 19.43 -8.32
N THR A 196 -2.29 20.19 -9.32
CA THR A 196 -1.68 21.53 -9.14
C THR A 196 -2.70 22.53 -8.61
N GLU A 197 -3.88 22.63 -9.24
CA GLU A 197 -4.91 23.63 -8.87
C GLU A 197 -5.52 23.37 -7.48
N LYS A 198 -5.73 22.10 -7.13
CA LYS A 198 -6.30 21.69 -5.84
C LYS A 198 -5.25 21.48 -4.76
N GLN A 199 -3.97 21.62 -5.08
CA GLN A 199 -2.83 21.39 -4.17
C GLN A 199 -2.87 20.00 -3.50
N TYR A 200 -3.17 18.95 -4.29
CA TYR A 200 -3.18 17.57 -3.82
C TYR A 200 -1.76 17.01 -3.67
N THR A 201 -1.00 17.60 -2.73
CA THR A 201 0.43 17.34 -2.52
C THR A 201 0.77 15.87 -2.20
N ARG A 202 -0.20 15.06 -1.81
CA ARG A 202 0.02 13.62 -1.58
C ARG A 202 0.19 12.84 -2.87
N LEU A 203 -0.42 13.31 -3.99
CA LEU A 203 -0.41 12.57 -5.25
C LEU A 203 0.91 12.70 -6.02
N ASP A 204 1.73 13.71 -5.70
CA ASP A 204 3.03 13.95 -6.32
C ASP A 204 4.20 13.49 -5.45
N LYS A 205 3.94 12.91 -4.27
CA LYS A 205 4.99 12.51 -3.34
C LYS A 205 5.37 11.05 -3.53
N THR A 206 6.66 10.81 -3.49
CA THR A 206 7.25 9.55 -3.05
C THR A 206 7.50 9.65 -1.55
N ARG A 207 7.29 8.57 -0.81
CA ARG A 207 7.74 8.50 0.58
C ARG A 207 9.21 8.10 0.53
N GLU A 208 10.09 9.08 0.58
CA GLU A 208 11.54 8.87 0.63
C GLU A 208 11.97 8.46 2.05
N VAL A 209 11.54 7.30 2.50
CA VAL A 209 12.06 6.69 3.72
C VAL A 209 12.92 5.51 3.30
N TYR A 210 14.20 5.60 3.60
CA TYR A 210 15.12 4.49 3.47
C TYR A 210 15.36 3.92 4.86
N SER A 211 14.89 2.71 5.10
CA SER A 211 15.20 1.98 6.32
C SER A 211 15.50 0.54 5.95
N MET A 212 16.74 0.19 6.04
CA MET A 212 17.21 -1.19 5.91
C MET A 212 17.48 -1.83 7.26
N GLY A 213 16.98 -1.23 8.33
CA GLY A 213 17.38 -1.62 9.67
C GLY A 213 18.91 -1.52 9.81
N ASN A 214 19.50 -2.49 10.48
CA ASN A 214 20.94 -2.56 10.68
C ASN A 214 21.66 -3.40 9.59
N ILE A 215 21.09 -3.53 8.38
CA ILE A 215 21.63 -4.44 7.36
C ILE A 215 23.09 -4.11 7.00
N HIS A 216 23.44 -2.82 7.00
CA HIS A 216 24.81 -2.39 6.73
C HIS A 216 25.77 -2.84 7.85
N GLU A 217 25.41 -2.61 9.10
CA GLU A 217 26.18 -3.07 10.27
C GLU A 217 26.23 -4.60 10.32
N ASP A 218 25.11 -5.27 10.05
CA ASP A 218 25.04 -6.73 10.01
C ASP A 218 25.97 -7.30 8.92
N ILE A 219 26.02 -6.68 7.73
CA ILE A 219 26.93 -7.06 6.64
C ILE A 219 28.38 -6.85 7.07
N LEU A 220 28.74 -5.69 7.63
CA LEU A 220 30.07 -5.42 8.14
C LEU A 220 30.50 -6.42 9.22
N GLN A 221 29.57 -6.78 10.13
CA GLN A 221 29.84 -7.79 11.15
C GLN A 221 30.02 -9.19 10.57
N LEU A 222 29.22 -9.55 9.56
CA LEU A 222 29.34 -10.84 8.86
C LEU A 222 30.68 -10.96 8.12
N GLU A 223 31.12 -9.88 7.46
CA GLU A 223 32.45 -9.80 6.83
C GLU A 223 33.58 -9.88 7.86
N LYS A 224 33.52 -9.03 8.88
CA LYS A 224 34.57 -8.97 9.93
C LYS A 224 34.72 -10.27 10.71
N LYS A 225 33.65 -11.02 10.88
CA LYS A 225 33.63 -12.30 11.61
C LYS A 225 33.86 -13.51 10.68
N GLU A 226 33.99 -13.28 9.38
CA GLU A 226 34.13 -14.33 8.33
C GLU A 226 33.00 -15.41 8.38
N LEU A 227 31.80 -15.02 8.86
CA LEU A 227 30.68 -15.94 9.04
C LEU A 227 30.01 -16.33 7.73
N VAL A 228 30.25 -15.57 6.66
CA VAL A 228 29.65 -15.77 5.34
C VAL A 228 30.71 -15.59 4.26
N LYS A 229 30.68 -16.41 3.22
CA LYS A 229 31.63 -16.29 2.09
C LYS A 229 31.43 -14.95 1.39
N SER A 230 32.50 -14.24 1.11
CA SER A 230 32.55 -12.91 0.48
C SER A 230 31.65 -12.78 -0.76
N LYS A 231 31.49 -13.85 -1.56
CA LYS A 231 30.63 -13.86 -2.74
C LYS A 231 29.14 -13.60 -2.41
N TYR A 232 28.65 -14.05 -1.24
CA TYR A 232 27.27 -13.82 -0.83
C TYR A 232 27.09 -12.39 -0.29
N VAL A 233 28.09 -11.90 0.42
CA VAL A 233 28.10 -10.50 0.88
C VAL A 233 28.11 -9.56 -0.31
N LYS A 234 28.98 -9.80 -1.29
CA LYS A 234 29.02 -9.03 -2.54
C LYS A 234 27.66 -9.05 -3.26
N HIS A 235 27.03 -10.23 -3.38
CA HIS A 235 25.71 -10.36 -4.01
C HIS A 235 24.63 -9.55 -3.27
N VAL A 236 24.63 -9.56 -1.93
CA VAL A 236 23.70 -8.77 -1.13
C VAL A 236 23.96 -7.27 -1.32
N ARG A 237 25.23 -6.82 -1.33
CA ARG A 237 25.59 -5.42 -1.59
C ARG A 237 25.12 -4.96 -2.96
N GLU A 238 25.33 -5.78 -3.99
CA GLU A 238 24.90 -5.50 -5.37
C GLU A 238 23.36 -5.48 -5.47
N MET A 239 22.67 -6.48 -4.89
CA MET A 239 21.21 -6.60 -4.93
C MET A 239 20.51 -5.41 -4.28
N PHE A 240 21.06 -4.90 -3.20
CA PHE A 240 20.49 -3.80 -2.44
C PHE A 240 21.20 -2.45 -2.69
N HIS A 241 22.08 -2.37 -3.68
CA HIS A 241 22.83 -1.15 -4.02
C HIS A 241 23.43 -0.43 -2.80
N ILE A 242 23.94 -1.21 -1.82
CA ILE A 242 24.37 -0.70 -0.52
C ILE A 242 25.52 0.30 -0.67
N ASP A 243 26.43 0.03 -1.59
CA ASP A 243 27.61 0.87 -1.81
C ASP A 243 27.30 2.12 -2.64
N ASP A 244 26.16 2.14 -3.34
CA ASP A 244 25.72 3.24 -4.22
C ASP A 244 24.69 4.16 -3.55
N ASN A 245 24.25 3.85 -2.33
CA ASN A 245 23.21 4.60 -1.66
C ASN A 245 23.78 5.81 -0.88
N PRO A 246 23.54 7.06 -1.31
CA PRO A 246 24.10 8.26 -0.68
C PRO A 246 23.66 8.44 0.78
N ASN A 247 22.47 7.97 1.15
CA ASN A 247 21.96 8.08 2.53
C ASN A 247 22.67 7.13 3.50
N LEU A 248 23.19 6.01 3.02
CA LEU A 248 24.03 5.10 3.81
C LEU A 248 25.46 5.65 3.96
N GLN A 249 25.96 6.38 2.97
CA GLN A 249 27.28 7.02 3.02
C GLN A 249 27.33 8.20 4.00
N GLU A 250 26.24 8.96 4.15
CA GLU A 250 26.15 10.04 5.14
C GLU A 250 26.15 9.52 6.58
N GLN A 251 25.49 8.40 6.87
CA GLN A 251 25.54 7.79 8.21
C GLN A 251 26.95 7.35 8.61
N LEU A 252 27.77 6.89 7.66
CA LEU A 252 29.17 6.50 7.89
C LEU A 252 30.10 7.67 8.20
N GLN A 253 29.75 8.91 7.79
CA GLN A 253 30.56 10.10 8.06
C GLN A 253 30.32 10.70 9.45
N PHE A 254 29.24 10.34 10.14
CA PHE A 254 28.93 10.82 11.48
C PHE A 254 29.48 9.95 12.61
N GLU A 255 29.96 8.74 12.34
CA GLU A 255 30.53 7.81 13.33
C GLU A 255 32.09 7.72 13.28
N GLY A 256 32.74 8.57 12.52
CA GLY A 256 34.21 8.75 12.45
C GLY A 256 34.63 10.03 13.12
#